data_05ae1f8673daa2706fec1ac00fe46e12
#
_entry.id   05ae1f8673daa2706fec1ac00fe46e12
#
_cell.length_a   1.000
_cell.length_b   1.000
_cell.length_c   1.000
_cell.angle_alpha   90.00
_cell.angle_beta   90.00
_cell.angle_gamma   90.00
#
_symmetry.space_group_name_H-M   'P 1'
#
loop_
_entity.id
_entity.type
_entity.pdbx_description
1 polymer ?
#
loop_
_entity_poly.entity_id
_entity_poly.type
_entity_poly.pdbx_seq_one_letter_code
_entity_poly.pdbx_strand_id
1 'polypeptide(L)' 'MNDRKKQILQAIIEEYIQTAEPVSSNAIVQKYNLDYSSATVRNEMADLEKEGFLDKPHTSAGRVPSA' A
#
# COMPACT_ATOMS: atom_id res chain seq x y z
N MET A 1 1.42 -15.42 1.28
CA MET A 1 1.88 -14.07 0.94
C MET A 1 3.39 -14.03 0.97
N ASN A 2 4.03 -13.49 -0.07
CA ASN A 2 5.49 -13.44 -0.09
C ASN A 2 6.00 -12.27 0.75
N ASP A 3 7.32 -12.24 0.99
CA ASP A 3 7.92 -11.22 1.85
C ASP A 3 7.74 -9.81 1.33
N ARG A 4 7.78 -9.63 0.01
CA ARG A 4 7.61 -8.32 -0.60
C ARG A 4 6.21 -7.77 -0.36
N LYS A 5 5.18 -8.57 -0.58
CA LYS A 5 3.80 -8.14 -0.32
C LYS A 5 3.57 -7.83 1.15
N LYS A 6 4.15 -8.64 2.02
CA LYS A 6 4.07 -8.46 3.47
C LYS A 6 4.68 -7.13 3.90
N GLN A 7 5.86 -6.83 3.37
CA GLN A 7 6.57 -5.59 3.67
C GLN A 7 5.77 -4.37 3.20
N ILE A 8 5.21 -4.46 1.98
CA ILE A 8 4.42 -3.38 1.42
C ILE A 8 3.14 -3.19 2.20
N LEU A 9 2.45 -4.26 2.55
CA LEU A 9 1.22 -4.18 3.34
C LEU A 9 1.49 -3.55 4.71
N GLN A 10 2.57 -3.92 5.36
CA GLN A 10 2.96 -3.34 6.63
C GLN A 10 3.20 -1.84 6.52
N ALA A 11 3.90 -1.41 5.47
CA ALA A 11 4.16 0.00 5.24
C ALA A 11 2.87 0.78 5.02
N ILE A 12 1.93 0.22 4.29
CA ILE A 12 0.63 0.85 4.05
C ILE A 12 -0.14 1.00 5.35
N ILE A 13 -0.17 -0.04 6.17
CA ILE A 13 -0.88 -0.01 7.45
C ILE A 13 -0.28 1.07 8.36
N GLU A 14 1.03 1.11 8.47
CA GLU A 14 1.70 2.10 9.31
C GLU A 14 1.43 3.53 8.84
N GLU A 15 1.50 3.74 7.54
CA GLU A 15 1.24 5.07 6.99
C GLU A 15 -0.21 5.48 7.21
N TYR A 16 -1.14 4.56 7.04
CA TYR A 16 -2.55 4.85 7.26
C TYR A 16 -2.84 5.18 8.71
N ILE A 17 -2.20 4.48 9.65
CA ILE A 17 -2.37 4.77 11.08
C ILE A 17 -1.91 6.19 11.40
N GLN A 18 -0.85 6.65 10.76
CA GLN A 18 -0.32 7.98 11.01
C GLN A 18 -1.12 9.10 10.36
N THR A 19 -1.64 8.87 9.17
CA THR A 19 -2.28 9.94 8.38
C THR A 19 -3.79 9.83 8.31
N ALA A 20 -4.35 8.64 8.51
CA ALA A 20 -5.77 8.35 8.33
C ALA A 20 -6.27 8.70 6.93
N GLU A 21 -5.37 8.65 5.93
CA GLU A 21 -5.69 8.96 4.55
C GLU A 21 -5.26 7.83 3.63
N PRO A 22 -5.89 7.68 2.46
CA PRO A 22 -5.48 6.64 1.52
C PRO A 22 -4.00 6.78 1.16
N VAL A 23 -3.33 5.65 1.04
CA VAL A 23 -1.88 5.58 0.88
C VAL A 23 -1.53 5.33 -0.58
N SER A 24 -0.65 6.16 -1.15
CA SER A 24 -0.16 5.97 -2.51
C SER A 24 1.14 5.16 -2.52
N SER A 25 1.40 4.48 -3.64
CA SER A 25 2.65 3.73 -3.79
C SER A 25 3.88 4.62 -3.66
N ASN A 26 3.80 5.81 -4.25
CA ASN A 26 4.92 6.76 -4.23
C ASN A 26 5.24 7.21 -2.80
N ALA A 27 4.21 7.43 -1.99
CA ALA A 27 4.40 7.89 -0.62
C ALA A 27 5.17 6.87 0.21
N ILE A 28 4.82 5.58 0.12
CA ILE A 28 5.50 4.58 0.93
C ILE A 28 6.89 4.25 0.40
N VAL A 29 7.11 4.34 -0.91
CA VAL A 29 8.44 4.12 -1.46
C VAL A 29 9.39 5.17 -0.92
N GLN A 30 8.97 6.43 -0.89
CA GLN A 30 9.83 7.51 -0.42
C GLN A 30 10.00 7.50 1.10
N LYS A 31 8.91 7.34 1.82
CA LYS A 31 8.94 7.47 3.28
C LYS A 31 9.62 6.28 3.96
N TYR A 32 9.39 5.08 3.46
CA TYR A 32 9.92 3.87 4.08
C TYR A 32 11.15 3.33 3.37
N ASN A 33 11.65 4.07 2.39
CA ASN A 33 12.90 3.74 1.69
C ASN A 33 12.90 2.30 1.17
N LEU A 34 11.82 1.93 0.50
CA LEU A 34 11.68 0.58 -0.03
C LEU A 34 12.62 0.37 -1.23
N ASP A 35 13.12 -0.85 -1.38
CA ASP A 35 14.03 -1.20 -2.48
C ASP A 35 13.29 -1.48 -3.78
N TYR A 36 12.03 -1.09 -3.89
CA TYR A 36 11.19 -1.35 -5.05
C TYR A 36 10.77 -0.05 -5.70
N SER A 37 10.57 -0.07 -7.03
CA SER A 37 10.05 1.10 -7.73
C SER A 37 8.57 1.31 -7.35
N SER A 38 8.09 2.54 -7.56
CA SER A 38 6.68 2.83 -7.29
C SER A 38 5.75 2.00 -8.18
N ALA A 39 6.19 1.67 -9.40
CA ALA A 39 5.41 0.81 -10.29
C ALA A 39 5.28 -0.61 -9.72
N THR A 40 6.38 -1.15 -9.18
CA THR A 40 6.36 -2.47 -8.54
C THR A 40 5.43 -2.46 -7.34
N VAL A 41 5.54 -1.43 -6.50
CA VAL A 41 4.69 -1.32 -5.31
C VAL A 41 3.23 -1.20 -5.71
N ARG A 42 2.93 -0.42 -6.76
CA ARG A 42 1.55 -0.28 -7.26
C ARG A 42 0.98 -1.62 -7.70
N ASN A 43 1.78 -2.43 -8.39
CA ASN A 43 1.35 -3.75 -8.84
C ASN A 43 1.05 -4.67 -7.65
N GLU A 44 1.89 -4.64 -6.63
CA GLU A 44 1.66 -5.44 -5.43
C GLU A 44 0.43 -4.95 -4.66
N MET A 45 0.21 -3.63 -4.65
CA MET A 45 -1.00 -3.07 -4.03
C MET A 45 -2.26 -3.55 -4.75
N ALA A 46 -2.23 -3.64 -6.08
CA ALA A 46 -3.35 -4.16 -6.84
C ALA A 46 -3.62 -5.63 -6.49
N ASP A 47 -2.57 -6.43 -6.34
CA ASP A 47 -2.71 -7.81 -5.92
C ASP A 47 -3.29 -7.92 -4.50
N LEU A 48 -2.81 -7.09 -3.58
CA LEU A 48 -3.31 -7.07 -2.22
C LEU A 48 -4.78 -6.67 -2.16
N GLU A 49 -5.19 -5.76 -3.01
CA GLU A 49 -6.61 -5.39 -3.12
C GLU A 49 -7.44 -6.57 -3.61
N LYS A 50 -6.97 -7.26 -4.62
CA LYS A 50 -7.62 -8.45 -5.17
C LYS A 50 -7.77 -9.54 -4.12
N GLU A 51 -6.76 -9.70 -3.28
CA GLU A 51 -6.75 -10.72 -2.23
C GLU A 51 -7.53 -10.34 -0.99
N GLY A 52 -8.06 -9.11 -0.94
CA GLY A 52 -8.91 -8.66 0.16
C GLY A 52 -8.19 -7.98 1.31
N PHE A 53 -6.91 -7.69 1.17
CA PHE A 53 -6.16 -7.01 2.23
C PHE A 53 -6.23 -5.49 2.15
N LEU A 54 -6.55 -4.95 0.97
CA LEU A 54 -6.67 -3.51 0.78
C LEU A 54 -7.97 -3.17 0.08
N ASP A 55 -8.47 -1.96 0.32
CA ASP A 55 -9.63 -1.40 -0.36
C ASP A 55 -9.22 -0.15 -1.12
N LYS A 56 -9.95 0.14 -2.20
CA LYS A 56 -9.74 1.33 -3.00
C LYS A 56 -10.88 2.32 -2.76
N PRO A 57 -10.62 3.47 -2.12
CA PRO A 57 -11.66 4.48 -1.95
C PRO A 57 -12.07 5.08 -3.29
N HIS A 58 -13.33 5.48 -3.40
CA HIS A 58 -13.87 6.04 -4.64
C HIS A 58 -13.22 7.36 -5.04
N THR A 59 -12.74 8.12 -4.08
CA THR A 59 -12.28 9.50 -4.30
C THR A 59 -10.78 9.62 -4.38
N SER A 60 -10.04 8.51 -4.39
CA SER A 60 -8.59 8.57 -4.35
C SER A 60 -7.98 7.43 -5.14
N ALA A 61 -6.78 7.67 -5.68
CA ALA A 61 -5.98 6.62 -6.31
C ALA A 61 -5.24 5.78 -5.28
N GLY A 62 -5.24 6.19 -4.00
CA GLY A 62 -4.56 5.44 -2.95
C GLY A 62 -5.32 4.22 -2.49
N ARG A 63 -4.80 3.54 -1.48
CA ARG A 63 -5.41 2.35 -0.91
C ARG A 63 -5.51 2.50 0.60
N VAL A 64 -6.50 1.83 1.19
CA VAL A 64 -6.66 1.76 2.65
C VAL A 64 -6.66 0.30 3.06
N PRO A 65 -6.21 -0.02 4.29
CA PRO A 65 -6.30 -1.40 4.77
C PRO A 65 -7.76 -1.83 4.90
N SER A 66 -8.03 -3.08 4.54
CA SER A 66 -9.37 -3.64 4.73
C SER A 66 -9.65 -3.86 6.20
N ALA A 67 -10.90 -3.71 6.57
CA ALA A 67 -11.33 -3.93 7.95
C ALA A 67 -11.25 -5.41 8.33
#